data_1f05fe0ce0a9a85d52d2cc1c0f07730e
#
_entry.id   1f05fe0ce0a9a85d52d2cc1c0f07730e
#
_cell.length_a   1.000
_cell.length_b   1.000
_cell.length_c   1.000
_cell.angle_alpha   90.00
_cell.angle_beta   90.00
_cell.angle_gamma   90.00
#
_symmetry.space_group_name_H-M   'P 1'
#
loop_
_entity.id
_entity.type
_entity.pdbx_description
1 polymer ?
#
loop_
_entity_poly.entity_id
_entity_poly.type
_entity_poly.pdbx_seq_one_letter_code
_entity_poly.pdbx_strand_id
1 'polypeptide(L)'
;MESYVNTIPMVEKELIPSLRFGQEDVLTDPEARKKRMWDLNRATALGNVYRGKVEITFQTADGVQRRVDTTVWAVDDRFMTLKAGCSIPVTSIVGIEFF
;
A
#
# COMPACT_ATOMS: atom_id res chain seq x y z
N MET A 1 16.09 6.38 22.20
CA MET A 1 15.59 6.46 21.60
C MET A 1 14.66 6.60 21.27
N GLU A 2 14.47 7.11 21.06
CA GLU A 2 13.46 7.20 20.72
C GLU A 2 13.00 6.51 20.01
N SER A 3 12.35 6.35 20.43
CA SER A 3 11.77 5.46 19.61
C SER A 3 11.15 6.13 18.49
N TYR A 4 11.50 5.78 17.40
CA TYR A 4 10.88 6.29 16.27
C TYR A 4 9.89 5.33 15.82
N VAL A 5 9.09 4.91 16.73
CA VAL A 5 8.01 4.15 16.31
C VAL A 5 7.33 4.82 15.21
N ASN A 6 6.79 4.07 14.39
CA ASN A 6 6.12 4.52 13.23
C ASN A 6 5.01 5.47 13.62
N THR A 7 5.22 6.74 13.32
CA THR A 7 4.23 7.77 13.63
C THR A 7 3.18 7.92 12.54
N ILE A 8 3.29 7.14 11.45
CA ILE A 8 2.31 7.17 10.37
C ILE A 8 1.02 6.54 10.86
N PRO A 9 -0.12 7.24 10.76
CA PRO A 9 -1.39 6.70 11.27
C PRO A 9 -1.82 5.42 10.56
N MET A 10 -2.35 4.50 11.33
CA MET A 10 -2.97 3.29 10.81
C MET A 10 -4.44 3.57 10.52
N VAL A 11 -4.95 3.14 9.39
CA VAL A 11 -6.36 3.31 9.05
C VAL A 11 -7.00 1.94 8.82
N GLU A 12 -8.32 1.91 8.98
CA GLU A 12 -9.10 0.72 8.66
C GLU A 12 -9.30 0.65 7.16
N LYS A 13 -9.22 -0.56 6.60
CA LYS A 13 -9.36 -0.69 5.14
C LYS A 13 -10.73 -0.19 4.65
N GLU A 14 -11.73 -0.21 5.49
CA GLU A 14 -13.06 0.26 5.14
C GLU A 14 -13.10 1.77 4.86
N LEU A 15 -12.12 2.52 5.36
CA LEU A 15 -12.05 3.95 5.12
C LEU A 15 -11.40 4.29 3.79
N ILE A 16 -10.68 3.35 3.19
CA ILE A 16 -9.92 3.63 1.97
C ILE A 16 -10.79 4.19 0.83
N PRO A 17 -12.01 3.67 0.59
CA PRO A 17 -12.83 4.22 -0.48
C PRO A 17 -13.20 5.69 -0.31
N SER A 18 -13.11 6.23 0.91
CA SER A 18 -13.44 7.63 1.17
C SER A 18 -12.23 8.56 1.02
N LEU A 19 -11.05 8.00 0.81
CA LEU A 19 -9.83 8.79 0.71
C LEU A 19 -9.60 9.25 -0.72
N ARG A 20 -8.92 10.39 -0.86
CA ARG A 20 -8.57 10.91 -2.18
C ARG A 20 -7.11 10.65 -2.46
N PHE A 21 -6.84 10.18 -3.68
CA PHE A 21 -5.49 9.87 -4.10
C PHE A 21 -5.07 10.85 -5.19
N GLY A 22 -3.79 11.24 -5.17
CA GLY A 22 -3.23 12.11 -6.20
C GLY A 22 -3.01 11.35 -7.50
N GLN A 23 -2.66 12.09 -8.54
CA GLN A 23 -2.46 11.50 -9.86
C GLN A 23 -1.01 11.18 -10.16
N GLU A 24 -0.09 11.88 -9.49
CA GLU A 24 1.33 11.66 -9.74
C GLU A 24 1.86 10.57 -8.83
N ASP A 25 2.90 9.89 -9.30
CA ASP A 25 3.53 8.84 -8.53
C ASP A 25 4.27 9.45 -7.34
N VAL A 26 4.00 8.92 -6.15
CA VAL A 26 4.65 9.40 -4.92
C VAL A 26 6.11 8.98 -4.85
N LEU A 27 6.54 8.01 -5.66
CA LEU A 27 7.93 7.62 -5.79
C LEU A 27 8.47 8.18 -7.09
N THR A 28 9.57 8.94 -7.01
CA THR A 28 10.18 9.53 -8.20
C THR A 28 11.37 8.73 -8.72
N ASP A 29 11.96 7.90 -7.88
CA ASP A 29 13.12 7.09 -8.23
C ASP A 29 12.68 5.83 -8.98
N PRO A 30 13.20 5.58 -10.20
CA PRO A 30 12.82 4.38 -10.95
C PRO A 30 13.14 3.08 -10.22
N GLU A 31 14.23 3.03 -9.46
CA GLU A 31 14.56 1.82 -8.71
C GLU A 31 13.56 1.58 -7.58
N ALA A 32 13.11 2.65 -6.93
CA ALA A 32 12.10 2.53 -5.89
C ALA A 32 10.78 2.04 -6.48
N ARG A 33 10.44 2.49 -7.69
CA ARG A 33 9.23 2.01 -8.37
C ARG A 33 9.32 0.54 -8.72
N LYS A 34 10.49 0.09 -9.17
CA LYS A 34 10.70 -1.33 -9.47
C LYS A 34 10.56 -2.17 -8.21
N LYS A 35 11.20 -1.74 -7.13
CA LYS A 35 11.10 -2.46 -5.87
C LYS A 35 9.66 -2.53 -5.40
N ARG A 36 8.93 -1.43 -5.53
CA ARG A 36 7.52 -1.40 -5.15
C ARG A 36 6.73 -2.45 -5.93
N MET A 37 6.90 -2.51 -7.25
CA MET A 37 6.16 -3.46 -8.06
C MET A 37 6.52 -4.89 -7.70
N TRP A 38 7.80 -5.15 -7.44
CA TRP A 38 8.26 -6.46 -6.98
C TRP A 38 7.55 -6.84 -5.68
N ASP A 39 7.49 -5.88 -4.72
CA ASP A 39 6.85 -6.14 -3.44
C ASP A 39 5.34 -6.31 -3.57
N LEU A 40 4.70 -5.57 -4.48
CA LEU A 40 3.27 -5.71 -4.71
C LEU A 40 2.93 -7.09 -5.27
N ASN A 41 3.73 -7.60 -6.20
CA ASN A 41 3.51 -8.93 -6.75
C ASN A 41 3.73 -9.99 -5.69
N ARG A 42 4.74 -9.81 -4.84
CA ARG A 42 5.02 -10.73 -3.75
C ARG A 42 3.89 -10.73 -2.73
N ALA A 43 3.35 -9.54 -2.40
CA ALA A 43 2.23 -9.42 -1.48
C ALA A 43 0.99 -10.11 -2.04
N THR A 44 0.76 -9.98 -3.34
CA THR A 44 -0.38 -10.62 -3.99
C THR A 44 -0.26 -12.16 -3.92
N ALA A 45 0.93 -12.69 -4.18
CA ALA A 45 1.15 -14.12 -4.09
C ALA A 45 0.94 -14.63 -2.66
N LEU A 46 1.45 -13.86 -1.68
CA LEU A 46 1.26 -14.20 -0.28
C LEU A 46 -0.22 -14.23 0.09
N GLY A 47 -0.98 -13.24 -0.36
CA GLY A 47 -2.40 -13.14 -0.08
C GLY A 47 -3.20 -14.28 -0.72
N ASN A 48 -2.87 -14.64 -1.95
CA ASN A 48 -3.62 -15.66 -2.68
C ASN A 48 -3.34 -17.07 -2.17
N VAL A 49 -2.08 -17.35 -1.80
CA VAL A 49 -1.70 -18.70 -1.39
C VAL A 49 -1.89 -18.91 0.11
N TYR A 50 -1.49 -17.93 0.92
CA TYR A 50 -1.45 -18.10 2.36
C TYR A 50 -2.43 -17.18 3.10
N ARG A 51 -3.13 -16.30 2.38
CA ARG A 51 -4.04 -15.31 2.98
C ARG A 51 -3.32 -14.45 4.01
N GLY A 52 -2.03 -14.23 3.78
CA GLY A 52 -1.21 -13.45 4.70
C GLY A 52 -1.48 -11.97 4.58
N LYS A 53 -1.30 -11.27 5.69
CA LYS A 53 -1.44 -9.82 5.71
C LYS A 53 -0.10 -9.16 5.49
N VAL A 54 -0.15 -7.95 4.94
CA VAL A 54 1.02 -7.08 4.83
C VAL A 54 0.62 -5.70 5.33
N GLU A 55 1.62 -4.90 5.65
CA GLU A 55 1.38 -3.50 6.00
C GLU A 55 1.73 -2.65 4.79
N ILE A 56 0.76 -1.86 4.35
CA ILE A 56 0.91 -1.02 3.17
C ILE A 56 0.98 0.43 3.63
N THR A 57 2.02 1.14 3.23
CA THR A 57 2.12 2.58 3.44
C THR A 57 1.78 3.27 2.13
N PHE A 58 0.85 4.19 2.19
CA PHE A 58 0.40 4.92 1.01
C PHE A 58 0.24 6.40 1.35
N GLN A 59 0.13 7.23 0.32
CA GLN A 59 0.03 8.67 0.50
C GLN A 59 -1.20 9.19 -0.22
N THR A 60 -2.01 9.97 0.48
CA THR A 60 -3.21 10.56 -0.09
C THR A 60 -2.88 11.89 -0.76
N ALA A 61 -3.87 12.46 -1.47
CA ALA A 61 -3.66 13.65 -2.30
C ALA A 61 -3.15 14.86 -1.51
N ASP A 62 -3.44 14.91 -0.21
CA ASP A 62 -2.99 15.99 0.67
C ASP A 62 -1.54 15.82 1.14
N GLY A 63 -0.86 14.78 0.68
CA GLY A 63 0.52 14.51 1.07
C GLY A 63 0.68 13.75 2.37
N VAL A 64 -0.41 13.38 3.02
CA VAL A 64 -0.36 12.67 4.28
C VAL A 64 -0.18 11.18 4.02
N GLN A 65 0.77 10.58 4.73
CA GLN A 65 0.99 9.14 4.64
C GLN A 65 0.15 8.41 5.67
N ARG A 66 -0.33 7.23 5.29
CA ARG A 66 -1.14 6.38 6.14
C ARG A 66 -0.74 4.93 5.92
N ARG A 67 -1.08 4.08 6.88
CA ARG A 67 -0.79 2.65 6.80
C ARG A 67 -2.07 1.86 6.92
N VAL A 68 -2.11 0.71 6.26
CA VAL A 68 -3.20 -0.24 6.40
C VAL A 68 -2.64 -1.66 6.43
N ASP A 69 -3.15 -2.49 7.35
CA ASP A 69 -2.78 -3.91 7.44
C ASP A 69 -3.91 -4.70 6.82
N THR A 70 -3.59 -5.43 5.76
CA THR A 70 -4.62 -6.21 5.08
C THR A 70 -3.99 -7.23 4.14
N THR A 71 -4.85 -8.06 3.57
CA THR A 71 -4.44 -9.04 2.57
C THR A 71 -4.62 -8.43 1.18
N VAL A 72 -3.64 -8.62 0.31
CA VAL A 72 -3.71 -8.15 -1.07
C VAL A 72 -4.30 -9.26 -1.93
N TRP A 73 -5.35 -8.95 -2.69
CA TRP A 73 -6.02 -9.92 -3.55
C TRP A 73 -5.48 -9.91 -4.97
N ALA A 74 -5.16 -8.73 -5.50
CA ALA A 74 -4.72 -8.60 -6.88
C ALA A 74 -3.96 -7.30 -7.06
N VAL A 75 -3.11 -7.27 -8.10
CA VAL A 75 -2.43 -6.04 -8.50
C VAL A 75 -2.32 -6.03 -10.01
N ASP A 76 -2.57 -4.87 -10.61
CA ASP A 76 -2.26 -4.66 -12.02
C ASP A 76 -1.38 -3.41 -12.11
N ASP A 77 -1.21 -2.85 -13.30
CA ASP A 77 -0.32 -1.70 -13.47
C ASP A 77 -0.89 -0.41 -12.90
N ARG A 78 -2.17 -0.38 -12.52
CA ARG A 78 -2.84 0.83 -12.06
C ARG A 78 -3.31 0.75 -10.61
N PHE A 79 -3.83 -0.40 -10.18
CA PHE A 79 -4.46 -0.53 -8.88
C PHE A 79 -4.05 -1.79 -8.17
N MET A 80 -4.01 -1.69 -6.85
CA MET A 80 -3.89 -2.85 -5.97
C MET A 80 -5.23 -3.04 -5.29
N THR A 81 -5.79 -4.25 -5.41
CA THR A 81 -7.08 -4.60 -4.81
C THR A 81 -6.84 -5.36 -3.52
N LEU A 82 -7.49 -4.90 -2.46
CA LEU A 82 -7.35 -5.44 -1.13
C LEU A 82 -8.55 -6.33 -0.79
N LYS A 83 -8.39 -7.10 0.28
CA LYS A 83 -9.49 -7.87 0.83
C LYS A 83 -10.68 -6.95 1.04
N ALA A 84 -11.87 -7.46 0.77
CA ALA A 84 -13.13 -6.74 0.80
C ALA A 84 -13.34 -5.81 -0.41
N GLY A 85 -12.43 -5.81 -1.36
CA GLY A 85 -12.68 -5.19 -2.66
C GLY A 85 -12.26 -3.74 -2.80
N CYS A 86 -11.72 -3.11 -1.76
CA CYS A 86 -11.24 -1.73 -1.93
C CYS A 86 -9.90 -1.73 -2.67
N SER A 87 -9.56 -0.60 -3.27
CA SER A 87 -8.37 -0.49 -4.11
C SER A 87 -7.56 0.74 -3.74
N ILE A 88 -6.24 0.64 -3.94
CA ILE A 88 -5.33 1.78 -3.80
C ILE A 88 -4.57 1.91 -5.12
N PRO A 89 -4.50 3.12 -5.69
CA PRO A 89 -3.67 3.30 -6.89
C PRO A 89 -2.22 2.94 -6.61
N VAL A 90 -1.60 2.21 -7.51
CA VAL A 90 -0.21 1.80 -7.35
C VAL A 90 0.70 3.02 -7.18
N THR A 91 0.40 4.11 -7.89
CA THR A 91 1.20 5.34 -7.82
C THR A 91 1.13 6.02 -6.45
N SER A 92 0.15 5.66 -5.62
CA SER A 92 0.02 6.23 -4.28
C SER A 92 0.71 5.39 -3.21
N ILE A 93 1.22 4.21 -3.56
CA ILE A 93 1.82 3.31 -2.59
C ILE A 93 3.29 3.68 -2.41
N VAL A 94 3.67 3.89 -1.15
CA VAL A 94 5.05 4.20 -0.78
C VAL A 94 5.85 2.92 -0.59
N GLY A 95 5.28 1.93 0.08
CA GLY A 95 5.98 0.69 0.32
C GLY A 95 5.12 -0.36 1.01
N ILE A 96 5.69 -1.55 1.12
CA ILE A 96 5.05 -2.70 1.74
C ILE A 96 6.01 -3.27 2.77
N GLU A 97 5.45 -3.58 3.96
CA GLU A 97 6.19 -4.31 4.98
C GLU A 97 5.57 -5.68 5.13
N PHE A 98 6.40 -6.71 5.10
CA PHE A 98 5.96 -8.08 5.28
C PHE A 98 6.13 -8.47 6.74
N PHE A 99 5.12 -9.11 7.31
CA PHE A 99 5.17 -9.55 8.70
C PHE A 99 5.97 -10.82 8.88
#